data_5f4bc41ef347bff4c1931ad7e7cf7082
#
_entry.id   5f4bc41ef347bff4c1931ad7e7cf7082
#
_cell.length_a   1.000
_cell.length_b   1.000
_cell.length_c   1.000
_cell.angle_alpha   90.00
_cell.angle_beta   90.00
_cell.angle_gamma   90.00
#
_symmetry.space_group_name_H-M   'P 1'
#
loop_
_entity.id
_entity.type
_entity.pdbx_description
1 polymer ?
#
loop_
_entity_poly.entity_id
_entity_poly.type
_entity_poly.pdbx_seq_one_letter_code
_entity_poly.pdbx_strand_id
1 'polypeptide(L)'
;MGKHMSLSRFLIERDIPKAGSLDQRQLKEAAIKSNEVLRQLGPDIQWVESYIADDKLFCVYLATSEEIIRKHAHMSGFPATKIIPINRVIDPTTAQSSVGPVPLGHAL
;
A
#
# COMPACT_ATOMS: atom_id res chain seq x y z
N MET A 1 20.36 9.46 -20.42
CA MET A 1 18.93 9.51 -20.18
C MET A 1 18.45 8.26 -19.45
N GLY A 2 17.90 8.42 -18.29
CA GLY A 2 17.39 7.31 -17.53
C GLY A 2 16.03 6.82 -18.05
N LYS A 3 15.71 5.56 -17.77
CA LYS A 3 14.38 5.07 -18.01
C LYS A 3 13.41 5.74 -17.05
N HIS A 4 12.28 6.14 -17.59
CA HIS A 4 11.19 6.60 -16.75
C HIS A 4 10.47 5.37 -16.19
N MET A 5 10.49 5.20 -14.88
CA MET A 5 9.84 4.07 -14.24
C MET A 5 8.50 4.51 -13.67
N SER A 6 7.46 3.81 -14.08
CA SER A 6 6.12 4.07 -13.58
C SER A 6 5.95 3.55 -12.17
N LEU A 7 5.13 4.24 -11.40
CA LEU A 7 4.69 3.76 -10.10
C LEU A 7 3.54 2.78 -10.28
N SER A 8 3.66 1.64 -9.65
CA SER A 8 2.61 0.62 -9.61
C SER A 8 2.05 0.53 -8.20
N ARG A 9 0.80 0.12 -8.09
CA ARG A 9 0.15 -0.02 -6.79
C ARG A 9 0.42 -1.39 -6.20
N PHE A 10 0.72 -1.40 -4.90
CA PHE A 10 0.94 -2.63 -4.15
C PHE A 10 0.14 -2.60 -2.86
N LEU A 11 -0.35 -3.78 -2.47
CA LEU A 11 -0.93 -3.99 -1.16
C LEU A 11 0.07 -4.78 -0.33
N ILE A 12 0.43 -4.25 0.83
CA ILE A 12 1.36 -4.90 1.74
C ILE A 12 0.59 -5.37 2.97
N GLU A 13 0.64 -6.67 3.23
CA GLU A 13 0.08 -7.25 4.43
C GLU A 13 1.20 -7.37 5.46
N ARG A 14 0.97 -6.84 6.66
CA ARG A 14 1.94 -6.87 7.75
C ARG A 14 1.32 -7.58 8.95
N ASP A 15 1.90 -8.69 9.35
CA ASP A 15 1.48 -9.40 10.56
C ASP A 15 2.08 -8.71 11.77
N ILE A 16 1.24 -8.02 12.52
CA ILE A 16 1.64 -7.30 13.73
C ILE A 16 0.65 -7.68 14.82
N PRO A 17 1.03 -8.59 15.74
CA PRO A 17 0.13 -9.00 16.80
C PRO A 17 -0.37 -7.80 17.61
N LYS A 18 -1.68 -7.77 17.84
CA LYS A 18 -2.34 -6.71 18.62
C LYS A 18 -2.25 -5.32 17.97
N ALA A 19 -2.07 -5.26 16.65
CA ALA A 19 -2.03 -3.97 15.95
C ALA A 19 -3.26 -3.13 16.26
N GLY A 20 -4.44 -3.75 16.37
CA GLY A 20 -5.68 -3.04 16.67
C GLY A 20 -5.73 -2.38 18.04
N SER A 21 -4.82 -2.74 18.94
CA SER A 21 -4.76 -2.13 20.27
C SER A 21 -3.77 -0.96 20.35
N LEU A 22 -3.10 -0.61 19.26
CA LEU A 22 -2.20 0.53 19.24
C LEU A 22 -3.00 1.81 19.48
N ASP A 23 -2.51 2.64 20.39
CA ASP A 23 -3.16 3.91 20.67
C ASP A 23 -2.74 4.99 19.66
N GLN A 24 -3.38 6.15 19.73
CA GLN A 24 -3.15 7.22 18.76
C GLN A 24 -1.70 7.70 18.76
N ARG A 25 -1.05 7.71 19.91
CA ARG A 25 0.34 8.13 20.03
C ARG A 25 1.26 7.15 19.31
N GLN A 26 1.04 5.85 19.53
CA GLN A 26 1.82 4.80 18.88
C GLN A 26 1.64 4.83 17.36
N LEU A 27 0.42 5.08 16.90
CA LEU A 27 0.14 5.21 15.46
C LEU A 27 0.87 6.41 14.87
N LYS A 28 0.88 7.53 15.60
CA LYS A 28 1.62 8.72 15.17
C LYS A 28 3.11 8.44 15.05
N GLU A 29 3.68 7.77 16.03
CA GLU A 29 5.11 7.43 16.02
C GLU A 29 5.45 6.51 14.84
N ALA A 30 4.59 5.52 14.57
CA ALA A 30 4.78 4.63 13.43
C ALA A 30 4.74 5.40 12.10
N ALA A 31 3.79 6.32 11.96
CA ALA A 31 3.68 7.14 10.75
C ALA A 31 4.90 8.05 10.57
N ILE A 32 5.39 8.64 11.65
CA ILE A 32 6.60 9.47 11.60
C ILE A 32 7.79 8.63 11.12
N LYS A 33 7.97 7.44 11.69
CA LYS A 33 9.05 6.55 11.29
C LYS A 33 8.97 6.16 9.83
N SER A 34 7.78 5.79 9.38
CA SER A 34 7.56 5.45 7.98
C SER A 34 7.92 6.61 7.06
N ASN A 35 7.46 7.82 7.40
CA ASN A 35 7.71 9.01 6.58
C ASN A 35 9.19 9.36 6.51
N GLU A 36 9.94 9.16 7.58
CA GLU A 36 11.39 9.38 7.56
C GLU A 36 12.09 8.45 6.57
N VAL A 37 11.71 7.17 6.57
CA VAL A 37 12.27 6.19 5.65
C VAL A 37 11.87 6.53 4.22
N LEU A 38 10.62 6.92 3.99
CA LEU A 38 10.14 7.32 2.66
C LEU A 38 10.94 8.50 2.10
N ARG A 39 11.25 9.49 2.94
CA ARG A 39 12.08 10.62 2.50
C ARG A 39 13.47 10.18 2.07
N GLN A 40 14.07 9.22 2.77
CA GLN A 40 15.37 8.69 2.43
C GLN A 40 15.36 7.89 1.13
N LEU A 41 14.26 7.19 0.86
CA LEU A 41 14.13 6.37 -0.35
C LEU A 41 13.78 7.19 -1.59
N GLY A 42 13.20 8.38 -1.40
CA GLY A 42 12.90 9.29 -2.51
C GLY A 42 11.60 8.99 -3.24
N PRO A 43 11.47 9.46 -4.49
CA PRO A 43 10.19 9.47 -5.18
C PRO A 43 9.75 8.11 -5.75
N ASP A 44 10.58 7.09 -5.65
CA ASP A 44 10.27 5.77 -6.20
C ASP A 44 9.30 4.97 -5.34
N ILE A 45 8.89 5.51 -4.19
CA ILE A 45 7.92 4.89 -3.30
C ILE A 45 7.08 5.97 -2.63
N GLN A 46 5.77 5.75 -2.58
CA GLN A 46 4.82 6.66 -1.95
C GLN A 46 3.84 5.84 -1.12
N TRP A 47 3.60 6.28 0.09
CA TRP A 47 2.61 5.67 0.97
C TRP A 47 1.26 6.34 0.74
N VAL A 48 0.24 5.57 0.42
CA VAL A 48 -1.10 6.10 0.18
C VAL A 48 -1.91 6.12 1.48
N GLU A 49 -2.12 4.94 2.05
CA GLU A 49 -2.84 4.81 3.32
C GLU A 49 -2.69 3.39 3.85
N SER A 50 -3.08 3.20 5.11
CA SER A 50 -3.04 1.90 5.74
C SER A 50 -4.31 1.65 6.52
N TYR A 51 -4.67 0.39 6.64
CA TYR A 51 -5.83 -0.07 7.39
C TYR A 51 -5.33 -0.95 8.53
N ILE A 52 -5.85 -0.70 9.71
CA ILE A 52 -5.43 -1.43 10.91
C ILE A 52 -6.55 -2.38 11.31
N ALA A 53 -6.24 -3.67 11.28
CA ALA A 53 -7.12 -4.73 11.78
C ALA A 53 -6.63 -5.15 13.18
N ASP A 54 -7.18 -6.23 13.72
CA ASP A 54 -6.82 -6.66 15.07
C ASP A 54 -5.35 -7.06 15.17
N ASP A 55 -4.87 -7.87 14.24
CA ASP A 55 -3.52 -8.43 14.27
C ASP A 55 -2.73 -8.20 12.99
N LYS A 56 -3.19 -7.30 12.14
CA LYS A 56 -2.57 -7.00 10.85
C LYS A 56 -2.74 -5.56 10.45
N LEU A 57 -1.82 -5.10 9.63
CA LEU A 57 -1.98 -3.87 8.86
C LEU A 57 -2.03 -4.24 7.38
N PHE A 58 -2.83 -3.49 6.65
CA PHE A 58 -2.87 -3.54 5.18
C PHE A 58 -2.48 -2.16 4.69
N CYS A 59 -1.35 -2.07 3.99
CA CYS A 59 -0.80 -0.80 3.55
C CYS A 59 -0.83 -0.71 2.03
N VAL A 60 -1.27 0.42 1.50
CA VAL A 60 -1.26 0.68 0.06
C VAL A 60 -0.11 1.63 -0.26
N TYR A 61 0.74 1.19 -1.18
CA TYR A 61 1.88 1.96 -1.66
C TYR A 61 1.85 2.06 -3.18
N LEU A 62 2.42 3.14 -3.68
CA LEU A 62 2.82 3.26 -5.08
C LEU A 62 4.33 3.16 -5.11
N ALA A 63 4.86 2.28 -5.93
CA ALA A 63 6.30 2.06 -5.99
C ALA A 63 6.73 1.60 -7.38
N THR A 64 8.00 1.84 -7.69
CA THR A 64 8.57 1.41 -8.97
C THR A 64 8.86 -0.10 -9.01
N SER A 65 9.01 -0.73 -7.84
CA SER A 65 9.28 -2.17 -7.76
C SER A 65 8.94 -2.70 -6.38
N GLU A 66 8.80 -4.01 -6.29
CA GLU A 66 8.65 -4.69 -5.01
C GLU A 66 9.89 -4.53 -4.13
N GLU A 67 11.07 -4.45 -4.75
CA GLU A 67 12.33 -4.36 -4.02
C GLU A 67 12.40 -3.12 -3.13
N ILE A 68 11.94 -1.98 -3.61
CA ILE A 68 11.98 -0.76 -2.80
C ILE A 68 11.00 -0.84 -1.63
N ILE A 69 9.91 -1.58 -1.78
CA ILE A 69 8.97 -1.85 -0.68
C ILE A 69 9.66 -2.70 0.40
N ARG A 70 10.40 -3.72 -0.01
CA ARG A 70 11.15 -4.56 0.93
C ARG A 70 12.23 -3.75 1.64
N LYS A 71 12.87 -2.85 0.92
CA LYS A 71 13.86 -1.95 1.52
C LYS A 71 13.23 -1.04 2.55
N HIS A 72 12.05 -0.49 2.25
CA HIS A 72 11.30 0.31 3.22
C HIS A 72 10.98 -0.52 4.48
N ALA A 73 10.51 -1.74 4.30
CA ALA A 73 10.20 -2.63 5.43
C ALA A 73 11.44 -2.88 6.30
N HIS A 74 12.57 -3.14 5.67
CA HIS A 74 13.82 -3.38 6.39
C HIS A 74 14.27 -2.15 7.17
N MET A 75 14.25 -1.00 6.54
CA MET A 75 14.71 0.25 7.17
C MET A 75 13.78 0.74 8.28
N SER A 76 12.48 0.55 8.12
CA SER A 76 11.50 0.99 9.11
C SER A 76 11.29 -0.02 10.24
N GLY A 77 11.67 -1.26 10.01
CA GLY A 77 11.44 -2.33 10.98
C GLY A 77 10.02 -2.90 10.96
N PHE A 78 9.16 -2.44 10.04
CA PHE A 78 7.81 -2.99 9.90
C PHE A 78 7.87 -4.23 9.02
N PRO A 79 7.29 -5.36 9.45
CA PRO A 79 7.34 -6.58 8.63
C PRO A 79 6.54 -6.40 7.34
N ALA A 80 7.02 -6.96 6.25
CA ALA A 80 6.27 -7.06 5.00
C ALA A 80 5.98 -8.54 4.77
N THR A 81 4.92 -9.04 5.39
CA THR A 81 4.56 -10.46 5.35
C THR A 81 4.20 -10.89 3.94
N LYS A 82 3.41 -10.08 3.26
CA LYS A 82 3.06 -10.29 1.84
C LYS A 82 3.10 -8.97 1.11
N ILE A 83 3.58 -9.00 -0.12
CA ILE A 83 3.56 -7.86 -1.03
C ILE A 83 2.81 -8.31 -2.26
N ILE A 84 1.67 -7.68 -2.53
CA ILE A 84 0.76 -8.09 -3.59
C ILE A 84 0.67 -6.96 -4.62
N PRO A 85 1.12 -7.20 -5.87
CA PRO A 85 0.93 -6.22 -6.92
C PRO A 85 -0.55 -6.10 -7.27
N ILE A 86 -1.03 -4.87 -7.42
CA ILE A 86 -2.42 -4.58 -7.73
C ILE A 86 -2.51 -4.17 -9.19
N ASN A 87 -3.31 -4.88 -9.95
CA ASN A 87 -3.46 -4.60 -11.39
C ASN A 87 -4.42 -3.45 -11.66
N ARG A 88 -5.55 -3.39 -10.96
CA ARG A 88 -6.58 -2.38 -11.20
C ARG A 88 -7.30 -2.04 -9.91
N VAL A 89 -7.78 -0.82 -9.86
CA VAL A 89 -8.64 -0.34 -8.78
C VAL A 89 -10.02 -0.10 -9.36
N ILE A 90 -11.04 -0.57 -8.69
CA ILE A 90 -12.42 -0.27 -9.03
C ILE A 90 -13.13 0.32 -7.83
N ASP A 91 -14.13 1.15 -8.09
CA ASP A 91 -14.98 1.75 -7.07
C ASP A 91 -16.36 2.00 -7.68
N PRO A 92 -17.31 2.58 -6.92
CA PRO A 92 -18.66 2.82 -7.46
C PRO A 92 -18.68 3.61 -8.77
N THR A 93 -17.72 4.50 -8.99
CA THR A 93 -17.69 5.28 -10.23
C THR A 93 -17.30 4.44 -11.45
N THR A 94 -16.76 3.25 -11.24
CA THR A 94 -16.45 2.35 -12.34
C THR A 94 -17.70 1.98 -13.13
N ALA A 95 -18.87 1.97 -12.48
CA ALA A 95 -20.14 1.72 -13.14
C ALA A 95 -20.49 2.78 -14.19
N GLN A 96 -19.84 3.95 -14.14
CA GLN A 96 -20.06 5.07 -15.07
C GLN A 96 -19.02 5.10 -16.19
N SER A 97 -18.29 4.01 -16.35
CA SER A 97 -17.26 3.87 -17.38
C SER A 97 -17.89 4.03 -18.79
N SER A 98 -17.09 4.56 -19.72
CA SER A 98 -17.51 4.70 -21.12
C SER A 98 -17.50 3.37 -21.88
N VAL A 99 -17.08 2.29 -21.24
CA VAL A 99 -17.20 0.95 -21.84
C VAL A 99 -18.69 0.62 -22.01
N GLY A 100 -19.03 -0.06 -23.09
CA GLY A 100 -20.42 -0.40 -23.40
C GLY A 100 -21.12 -1.18 -22.30
N PRO A 101 -22.44 -1.32 -22.41
CA PRO A 101 -23.21 -1.96 -21.35
C PRO A 101 -22.79 -3.42 -21.15
N VAL A 102 -22.90 -3.87 -19.90
CA VAL A 102 -22.63 -5.26 -19.53
C VAL A 102 -23.97 -5.94 -19.21
N PRO A 103 -24.08 -7.26 -19.52
CA PRO A 103 -25.29 -7.99 -19.18
C PRO A 103 -25.52 -8.01 -17.67
N LEU A 104 -26.80 -7.91 -17.27
CA LEU A 104 -27.18 -8.11 -15.89
C LEU A 104 -26.87 -9.55 -15.49
N GLY A 105 -26.47 -9.73 -14.24
CA GLY A 105 -26.13 -11.07 -13.76
C GLY A 105 -24.67 -11.42 -13.84
N HIS A 106 -23.82 -10.58 -14.41
CA HIS A 106 -22.38 -10.77 -14.30
C HIS A 106 -21.96 -10.60 -12.85
N ALA A 107 -21.31 -11.61 -12.31
CA ALA A 107 -20.81 -11.59 -10.94
C ALA A 107 -19.31 -11.23 -10.93
N LEU A 108 -18.93 -10.60 -9.85
CA LEU A 108 -17.50 -10.41 -9.57
C LEU A 108 -16.91 -11.69 -9.00
#